data_493a912acbf5f1d46e6c473c5347e620
#
_entry.id   493a912acbf5f1d46e6c473c5347e620
#
_cell.length_a   1.000
_cell.length_b   1.000
_cell.length_c   1.000
_cell.angle_alpha   90.00
_cell.angle_beta   90.00
_cell.angle_gamma   90.00
#
_symmetry.space_group_name_H-M   'P 1'
#
loop_
_entity.id
_entity.type
_entity.pdbx_description
1 polymer ?
#
loop_
_entity_poly.entity_id
_entity_poly.type
_entity_poly.pdbx_seq_one_letter_code
_entity_poly.pdbx_strand_id
1 'polypeptide(L)'
;MTSSALAAVLWDMDGTLVDTEPYWMAAEVPLVERFGGTWSHEQALGMVGLALEDSARLLQNAGVPWGVDEIIAHLTDEVLRQLASTGVPFRPGARELLADLKAHGVKTALVTMSMRRMALSIAELIDFPAFDVVVAGDDVERPKPHPDPYLQAAEALGVDIRDSLAIEDSPNGLRSAIASGAVSLGVPLMVPLEGVGAHALWSSLEGRTAADLRALHDAHTPTRLPETRVNP
;
A
#
# COMPACT_ATOMS: atom_id res chain seq x y z
N MET A 1 31.03 -12.40 3.94
CA MET A 1 30.22 -11.33 3.34
C MET A 1 28.77 -11.69 3.62
N THR A 2 28.17 -11.11 4.65
CA THR A 2 26.75 -11.32 4.90
C THR A 2 25.99 -10.34 4.01
N SER A 3 25.36 -10.83 2.95
CA SER A 3 24.32 -10.10 2.24
C SER A 3 23.31 -9.66 3.32
N SER A 4 22.90 -8.38 3.29
CA SER A 4 21.77 -7.91 4.09
C SER A 4 20.55 -8.67 3.59
N ALA A 5 20.09 -9.65 4.36
CA ALA A 5 18.96 -10.48 3.95
C ALA A 5 17.69 -9.64 3.99
N LEU A 6 16.78 -9.82 3.03
CA LEU A 6 15.44 -9.25 3.05
C LEU A 6 14.77 -9.57 4.40
N ALA A 7 14.64 -8.56 5.26
CA ALA A 7 14.11 -8.70 6.60
C ALA A 7 12.59 -8.51 6.65
N ALA A 8 12.04 -7.62 5.80
CA ALA A 8 10.62 -7.34 5.77
C ALA A 8 10.10 -7.03 4.37
N VAL A 9 8.81 -7.31 4.15
CA VAL A 9 8.06 -6.84 2.98
C VAL A 9 6.91 -5.96 3.46
N LEU A 10 6.87 -4.73 2.94
CA LEU A 10 5.93 -3.69 3.30
C LEU A 10 4.91 -3.58 2.16
N TRP A 11 3.66 -3.93 2.44
CA TRP A 11 2.61 -4.06 1.45
C TRP A 11 1.70 -2.84 1.46
N ASP A 12 1.56 -2.19 0.33
CA ASP A 12 0.38 -1.36 0.13
C ASP A 12 -0.88 -2.23 0.06
N MET A 13 -2.06 -1.63 0.25
CA MET A 13 -3.34 -2.33 0.31
C MET A 13 -4.16 -2.19 -0.96
N ASP A 14 -4.68 -0.99 -1.20
CA ASP A 14 -5.64 -0.70 -2.26
C ASP A 14 -4.94 -0.68 -3.62
N GLY A 15 -5.33 -1.56 -4.53
CA GLY A 15 -4.65 -1.74 -5.82
C GLY A 15 -3.43 -2.68 -5.78
N THR A 16 -2.88 -2.98 -4.60
CA THR A 16 -1.69 -3.84 -4.42
C THR A 16 -2.04 -5.22 -3.86
N LEU A 17 -2.59 -5.27 -2.65
CA LEU A 17 -3.06 -6.50 -2.00
C LEU A 17 -4.43 -6.90 -2.52
N VAL A 18 -5.32 -5.93 -2.63
CA VAL A 18 -6.73 -6.06 -3.01
C VAL A 18 -7.10 -5.05 -4.10
N ASP A 19 -7.99 -5.44 -5.01
CA ASP A 19 -8.53 -4.55 -6.05
C ASP A 19 -9.82 -3.89 -5.53
N THR A 20 -9.67 -2.89 -4.67
CA THR A 20 -10.78 -2.13 -4.07
C THR A 20 -11.18 -0.89 -4.87
N GLU A 21 -10.43 -0.53 -5.90
CA GLU A 21 -10.72 0.66 -6.72
C GLU A 21 -12.16 0.70 -7.28
N PRO A 22 -12.73 -0.41 -7.78
CA PRO A 22 -14.13 -0.41 -8.21
C PRO A 22 -15.11 -0.07 -7.09
N TYR A 23 -14.78 -0.42 -5.82
CA TYR A 23 -15.63 -0.14 -4.67
C TYR A 23 -15.56 1.34 -4.27
N TRP A 24 -14.37 1.93 -4.33
CA TRP A 24 -14.19 3.37 -4.12
C TRP A 24 -14.97 4.16 -5.17
N MET A 25 -14.79 3.87 -6.45
CA MET A 25 -15.50 4.54 -7.56
C MET A 25 -17.02 4.39 -7.43
N ALA A 26 -17.50 3.21 -7.02
CA ALA A 26 -18.93 2.97 -6.80
C ALA A 26 -19.50 3.72 -5.59
N ALA A 27 -18.66 4.14 -4.64
CA ALA A 27 -19.07 4.98 -3.52
C ALA A 27 -19.05 6.48 -3.86
N GLU A 28 -18.12 6.93 -4.69
CA GLU A 28 -17.90 8.33 -5.06
C GLU A 28 -19.01 8.89 -5.93
N VAL A 29 -19.37 8.17 -7.00
CA VAL A 29 -20.35 8.63 -7.99
C VAL A 29 -21.70 8.97 -7.34
N PRO A 30 -22.34 8.06 -6.56
CA PRO A 30 -23.62 8.34 -5.91
C PRO A 30 -23.53 9.50 -4.90
N LEU A 31 -22.37 9.65 -4.23
CA LEU A 31 -22.16 10.75 -3.28
C LEU A 31 -22.21 12.10 -4.00
N VAL A 32 -21.50 12.26 -5.11
CA VAL A 32 -21.48 13.53 -5.87
C VAL A 32 -22.84 13.80 -6.51
N GLU A 33 -23.47 12.78 -7.12
CA GLU A 33 -24.78 12.89 -7.77
C GLU A 33 -25.89 13.28 -6.78
N ARG A 34 -25.82 12.81 -5.54
CA ARG A 34 -26.75 13.19 -4.47
C ARG A 34 -26.87 14.69 -4.27
N PHE A 35 -25.81 15.43 -4.55
CA PHE A 35 -25.77 16.90 -4.43
C PHE A 35 -25.84 17.62 -5.78
N GLY A 36 -26.25 16.91 -6.84
CA GLY A 36 -26.47 17.48 -8.17
C GLY A 36 -25.19 17.70 -8.98
N GLY A 37 -24.04 17.20 -8.51
CA GLY A 37 -22.78 17.19 -9.23
C GLY A 37 -22.69 16.05 -10.23
N THR A 38 -21.57 16.01 -10.96
CA THR A 38 -21.19 14.89 -11.85
C THR A 38 -19.79 14.44 -11.50
N TRP A 39 -19.55 13.13 -11.55
CA TRP A 39 -18.24 12.53 -11.25
C TRP A 39 -17.87 11.56 -12.36
N SER A 40 -16.84 11.89 -13.13
CA SER A 40 -16.40 11.06 -14.25
C SER A 40 -15.40 10.00 -13.82
N HIS A 41 -15.28 8.96 -14.62
CA HIS A 41 -14.26 7.92 -14.43
C HIS A 41 -12.82 8.51 -14.43
N GLU A 42 -12.54 9.53 -15.25
CA GLU A 42 -11.25 10.21 -15.28
C GLU A 42 -10.95 10.94 -13.97
N GLN A 43 -11.97 11.57 -13.36
CA GLN A 43 -11.84 12.20 -12.05
C GLN A 43 -11.57 11.18 -10.95
N ALA A 44 -12.27 10.04 -10.98
CA ALA A 44 -12.04 8.93 -10.05
C ALA A 44 -10.62 8.36 -10.20
N LEU A 45 -10.15 8.11 -11.43
CA LEU A 45 -8.77 7.68 -11.69
C LEU A 45 -7.73 8.68 -11.14
N GLY A 46 -8.04 9.97 -11.15
CA GLY A 46 -7.17 11.01 -10.59
C GLY A 46 -7.02 10.94 -9.07
N MET A 47 -7.86 10.14 -8.38
CA MET A 47 -7.77 9.95 -6.93
C MET A 47 -6.97 8.71 -6.51
N VAL A 48 -6.65 7.83 -7.45
CA VAL A 48 -5.88 6.60 -7.17
C VAL A 48 -4.55 6.93 -6.48
N GLY A 49 -4.34 6.35 -5.29
CA GLY A 49 -3.14 6.55 -4.49
C GLY A 49 -3.01 7.91 -3.79
N LEU A 50 -4.07 8.72 -3.76
CA LEU A 50 -4.13 9.92 -2.92
C LEU A 50 -4.42 9.57 -1.45
N ALA A 51 -4.07 10.50 -0.55
CA ALA A 51 -4.58 10.47 0.81
C ALA A 51 -6.09 10.75 0.81
N LEU A 52 -6.82 10.15 1.75
CA LEU A 52 -8.28 10.29 1.82
C LEU A 52 -8.74 11.74 2.02
N GLU A 53 -7.95 12.56 2.72
CA GLU A 53 -8.23 13.98 2.91
C GLU A 53 -8.18 14.76 1.59
N ASP A 54 -7.21 14.45 0.72
CA ASP A 54 -7.08 15.10 -0.59
C ASP A 54 -8.21 14.65 -1.52
N SER A 55 -8.56 13.36 -1.49
CA SER A 55 -9.72 12.81 -2.19
C SER A 55 -11.02 13.47 -1.73
N ALA A 56 -11.22 13.62 -0.43
CA ALA A 56 -12.40 14.31 0.12
C ALA A 56 -12.50 15.77 -0.33
N ARG A 57 -11.36 16.50 -0.40
CA ARG A 57 -11.34 17.87 -0.92
C ARG A 57 -11.70 17.94 -2.41
N LEU A 58 -11.29 16.96 -3.21
CA LEU A 58 -11.70 16.88 -4.62
C LEU A 58 -13.21 16.69 -4.75
N LEU A 59 -13.82 15.84 -3.90
CA LEU A 59 -15.27 15.64 -3.87
C LEU A 59 -16.02 16.89 -3.37
N GLN A 60 -15.47 17.63 -2.40
CA GLN A 60 -16.00 18.94 -2.00
C GLN A 60 -16.00 19.93 -3.18
N ASN A 61 -14.91 19.97 -3.96
CA ASN A 61 -14.82 20.80 -5.16
C ASN A 61 -15.81 20.38 -6.25
N ALA A 62 -16.23 19.10 -6.26
CA ALA A 62 -17.28 18.58 -7.15
C ALA A 62 -18.71 18.85 -6.64
N GLY A 63 -18.85 19.55 -5.50
CA GLY A 63 -20.15 20.01 -4.98
C GLY A 63 -20.66 19.26 -3.75
N VAL A 64 -19.90 18.36 -3.16
CA VAL A 64 -20.28 17.69 -1.90
C VAL A 64 -20.12 18.66 -0.72
N PRO A 65 -21.21 19.06 -0.02
CA PRO A 65 -21.15 20.10 1.02
C PRO A 65 -20.77 19.56 2.41
N TRP A 66 -20.32 18.33 2.49
CA TRP A 66 -19.91 17.68 3.74
C TRP A 66 -18.50 18.07 4.16
N GLY A 67 -18.19 17.90 5.45
CA GLY A 67 -16.83 18.00 5.96
C GLY A 67 -15.92 16.87 5.46
N VAL A 68 -14.62 17.10 5.47
CA VAL A 68 -13.61 16.10 5.03
C VAL A 68 -13.79 14.77 5.77
N ASP A 69 -13.89 14.81 7.10
CA ASP A 69 -14.04 13.60 7.91
C ASP A 69 -15.37 12.87 7.63
N GLU A 70 -16.45 13.60 7.35
CA GLU A 70 -17.75 13.04 7.00
C GLU A 70 -17.70 12.30 5.66
N ILE A 71 -17.03 12.87 4.67
CA ILE A 71 -16.81 12.24 3.36
C ILE A 71 -15.99 10.98 3.52
N ILE A 72 -14.85 11.04 4.23
CA ILE A 72 -13.97 9.88 4.48
C ILE A 72 -14.74 8.76 5.18
N ALA A 73 -15.50 9.10 6.23
CA ALA A 73 -16.28 8.11 6.96
C ALA A 73 -17.31 7.44 6.05
N HIS A 74 -18.04 8.21 5.26
CA HIS A 74 -19.06 7.69 4.34
C HIS A 74 -18.45 6.77 3.28
N LEU A 75 -17.40 7.21 2.58
CA LEU A 75 -16.74 6.39 1.56
C LEU A 75 -16.20 5.09 2.15
N THR A 76 -15.53 5.17 3.30
CA THR A 76 -15.02 3.99 3.99
C THR A 76 -16.15 3.01 4.37
N ASP A 77 -17.29 3.51 4.88
CA ASP A 77 -18.45 2.68 5.21
C ASP A 77 -19.06 2.01 3.99
N GLU A 78 -19.15 2.73 2.86
CA GLU A 78 -19.63 2.18 1.61
C GLU A 78 -18.73 1.07 1.06
N VAL A 79 -17.39 1.28 1.08
CA VAL A 79 -16.42 0.26 0.68
C VAL A 79 -16.52 -0.98 1.60
N LEU A 80 -16.56 -0.79 2.92
CA LEU A 80 -16.73 -1.89 3.89
C LEU A 80 -18.03 -2.67 3.65
N ARG A 81 -19.14 -1.96 3.34
CA ARG A 81 -20.42 -2.59 3.01
C ARG A 81 -20.33 -3.45 1.74
N GLN A 82 -19.63 -2.97 0.71
CA GLN A 82 -19.39 -3.71 -0.53
C GLN A 82 -18.50 -4.93 -0.27
N LEU A 83 -17.40 -4.78 0.49
CA LEU A 83 -16.54 -5.90 0.90
C LEU A 83 -17.32 -6.99 1.64
N ALA A 84 -18.22 -6.60 2.55
CA ALA A 84 -19.06 -7.53 3.30
C ALA A 84 -20.07 -8.28 2.41
N SER A 85 -20.57 -7.65 1.35
CA SER A 85 -21.60 -8.24 0.47
C SER A 85 -21.03 -9.03 -0.70
N THR A 86 -19.88 -8.63 -1.23
CA THR A 86 -19.30 -9.15 -2.49
C THR A 86 -18.02 -9.97 -2.23
N GLY A 87 -17.40 -9.76 -1.08
CA GLY A 87 -16.12 -10.36 -0.70
C GLY A 87 -14.92 -9.45 -0.99
N VAL A 88 -13.73 -9.92 -0.60
CA VAL A 88 -12.47 -9.19 -0.80
C VAL A 88 -11.83 -9.64 -2.10
N PRO A 89 -11.65 -8.73 -3.05
CA PRO A 89 -11.04 -9.04 -4.36
C PRO A 89 -9.51 -9.03 -4.26
N PHE A 90 -8.91 -10.09 -3.72
CA PHE A 90 -7.44 -10.19 -3.66
C PHE A 90 -6.82 -10.15 -5.05
N ARG A 91 -5.72 -9.40 -5.18
CA ARG A 91 -4.93 -9.39 -6.41
C ARG A 91 -4.29 -10.77 -6.68
N PRO A 92 -4.19 -11.20 -7.97
CA PRO A 92 -3.59 -12.49 -8.31
C PRO A 92 -2.19 -12.66 -7.73
N GLY A 93 -1.97 -13.75 -6.99
CA GLY A 93 -0.71 -14.08 -6.34
C GLY A 93 -0.42 -13.37 -5.01
N ALA A 94 -1.21 -12.40 -4.60
CA ALA A 94 -0.93 -11.61 -3.39
C ALA A 94 -1.01 -12.46 -2.10
N ARG A 95 -2.06 -13.25 -1.94
CA ARG A 95 -2.23 -14.12 -0.75
C ARG A 95 -1.19 -15.23 -0.71
N GLU A 96 -0.92 -15.84 -1.85
CA GLU A 96 0.06 -16.91 -2.01
C GLU A 96 1.48 -16.42 -1.65
N LEU A 97 1.86 -15.24 -2.15
CA LEU A 97 3.14 -14.62 -1.85
C LEU A 97 3.26 -14.23 -0.37
N LEU A 98 2.18 -13.68 0.23
CA LEU A 98 2.12 -13.38 1.67
C LEU A 98 2.33 -14.66 2.50
N ALA A 99 1.63 -15.75 2.16
CA ALA A 99 1.76 -17.03 2.86
C ALA A 99 3.19 -17.58 2.73
N ASP A 100 3.80 -17.48 1.55
CA ASP A 100 5.17 -17.93 1.31
C ASP A 100 6.19 -17.10 2.11
N LEU A 101 6.02 -15.77 2.18
CA LEU A 101 6.84 -14.89 3.01
C LEU A 101 6.78 -15.28 4.49
N LYS A 102 5.57 -15.53 5.02
CA LYS A 102 5.39 -15.97 6.41
C LYS A 102 6.03 -17.32 6.67
N ALA A 103 5.88 -18.29 5.75
CA ALA A 103 6.52 -19.60 5.86
C ALA A 103 8.05 -19.52 5.90
N HIS A 104 8.63 -18.48 5.29
CA HIS A 104 10.07 -18.23 5.28
C HIS A 104 10.56 -17.26 6.36
N GLY A 105 9.70 -16.88 7.31
CA GLY A 105 10.06 -16.03 8.44
C GLY A 105 10.37 -14.58 8.07
N VAL A 106 9.91 -14.10 6.91
CA VAL A 106 10.03 -12.70 6.51
C VAL A 106 8.92 -11.90 7.21
N LYS A 107 9.29 -10.80 7.87
CA LYS A 107 8.31 -9.92 8.51
C LYS A 107 7.47 -9.21 7.45
N THR A 108 6.22 -8.91 7.80
CA THR A 108 5.29 -8.28 6.86
C THR A 108 4.53 -7.14 7.54
N ALA A 109 4.39 -6.01 6.86
CA ALA A 109 3.52 -4.93 7.30
C ALA A 109 2.53 -4.55 6.20
N LEU A 110 1.31 -4.19 6.60
CA LEU A 110 0.34 -3.52 5.74
C LEU A 110 0.51 -2.02 5.93
N VAL A 111 0.70 -1.27 4.83
CA VAL A 111 1.01 0.17 4.84
C VAL A 111 0.08 0.87 3.84
N THR A 112 -1.04 1.38 4.31
CA THR A 112 -2.10 1.96 3.48
C THR A 112 -2.44 3.39 3.89
N MET A 113 -3.03 4.15 2.94
CA MET A 113 -3.65 5.45 3.25
C MET A 113 -5.15 5.35 3.54
N SER A 114 -5.72 4.15 3.45
CA SER A 114 -7.06 3.85 3.94
C SER A 114 -7.12 3.89 5.46
N MET A 115 -8.35 4.06 6.02
CA MET A 115 -8.58 4.10 7.46
C MET A 115 -8.24 2.76 8.11
N ARG A 116 -7.67 2.79 9.32
CA ARG A 116 -7.25 1.60 10.08
C ARG A 116 -8.36 0.56 10.21
N ARG A 117 -9.61 0.99 10.41
CA ARG A 117 -10.76 0.08 10.52
C ARG A 117 -10.98 -0.75 9.25
N MET A 118 -10.71 -0.18 8.06
CA MET A 118 -10.78 -0.89 6.79
C MET A 118 -9.59 -1.84 6.62
N ALA A 119 -8.39 -1.37 6.91
CA ALA A 119 -7.17 -2.17 6.83
C ALA A 119 -7.26 -3.43 7.72
N LEU A 120 -7.74 -3.29 8.95
CA LEU A 120 -7.95 -4.41 9.86
C LEU A 120 -9.03 -5.36 9.36
N SER A 121 -10.16 -4.84 8.84
CA SER A 121 -11.23 -5.68 8.28
C SER A 121 -10.74 -6.54 7.10
N ILE A 122 -9.88 -6.00 6.23
CA ILE A 122 -9.29 -6.76 5.12
C ILE A 122 -8.27 -7.79 5.64
N ALA A 123 -7.41 -7.40 6.58
CA ALA A 123 -6.41 -8.30 7.16
C ALA A 123 -7.05 -9.50 7.88
N GLU A 124 -8.17 -9.29 8.59
CA GLU A 124 -8.92 -10.35 9.28
C GLU A 124 -9.57 -11.37 8.34
N LEU A 125 -9.78 -11.02 7.06
CA LEU A 125 -10.33 -11.93 6.05
C LEU A 125 -9.26 -12.82 5.39
N ILE A 126 -8.00 -12.67 5.78
CA ILE A 126 -6.92 -13.60 5.45
C ILE A 126 -6.90 -14.68 6.54
N ASP A 127 -6.94 -15.95 6.13
CA ASP A 127 -7.07 -17.12 7.00
C ASP A 127 -5.81 -17.52 7.80
N PHE A 128 -4.81 -16.63 7.82
CA PHE A 128 -3.58 -16.75 8.61
C PHE A 128 -3.11 -15.36 9.08
N PRO A 129 -2.25 -15.24 10.11
CA PRO A 129 -1.71 -13.97 10.57
C PRO A 129 -0.75 -13.38 9.54
N ALA A 130 -1.32 -12.67 8.54
CA ALA A 130 -0.61 -12.20 7.37
C ALA A 130 0.36 -11.04 7.68
N PHE A 131 0.01 -10.16 8.61
CA PHE A 131 0.80 -8.96 8.92
C PHE A 131 1.22 -8.92 10.39
N ASP A 132 2.47 -8.55 10.61
CA ASP A 132 3.03 -8.33 11.96
C ASP A 132 2.72 -6.90 12.44
N VAL A 133 2.56 -5.96 11.49
CA VAL A 133 2.26 -4.54 11.75
C VAL A 133 1.26 -4.04 10.70
N VAL A 134 0.38 -3.12 11.11
CA VAL A 134 -0.48 -2.33 10.22
C VAL A 134 -0.20 -0.86 10.49
N VAL A 135 0.08 -0.10 9.41
CA VAL A 135 0.18 1.36 9.39
C VAL A 135 -0.89 1.86 8.43
N ALA A 136 -1.84 2.62 8.92
CA ALA A 136 -2.99 3.13 8.19
C ALA A 136 -2.94 4.66 8.04
N GLY A 137 -3.82 5.22 7.22
CA GLY A 137 -3.84 6.65 6.94
C GLY A 137 -4.02 7.51 8.19
N ASP A 138 -4.83 7.05 9.13
CA ASP A 138 -5.09 7.70 10.42
C ASP A 138 -3.98 7.50 11.48
N ASP A 139 -2.89 6.78 11.16
CA ASP A 139 -1.74 6.59 12.05
C ASP A 139 -0.56 7.53 11.71
N VAL A 140 -0.58 8.21 10.57
CA VAL A 140 0.56 8.97 10.07
C VAL A 140 0.25 10.46 9.95
N GLU A 141 1.24 11.28 10.30
CA GLU A 141 1.11 12.73 10.18
C GLU A 141 1.28 13.21 8.72
N ARG A 142 2.20 12.56 8.00
CA ARG A 142 2.50 12.88 6.60
C ARG A 142 2.23 11.67 5.72
N PRO A 143 1.12 11.67 4.97
CA PRO A 143 0.75 10.54 4.11
C PRO A 143 1.69 10.37 2.92
N LYS A 144 1.57 9.27 2.18
CA LYS A 144 2.19 9.09 0.87
C LYS A 144 1.88 10.31 -0.02
N PRO A 145 2.85 10.92 -0.73
CA PRO A 145 4.16 10.38 -1.10
C PRO A 145 5.30 10.64 -0.10
N HIS A 146 5.05 11.15 1.12
CA HIS A 146 6.08 11.23 2.15
C HIS A 146 6.53 9.82 2.58
N PRO A 147 7.81 9.65 2.99
CA PRO A 147 8.34 8.33 3.38
C PRO A 147 7.83 7.81 4.72
N ASP A 148 7.17 8.65 5.50
CA ASP A 148 6.80 8.38 6.90
C ASP A 148 6.04 7.05 7.09
N PRO A 149 5.03 6.68 6.26
CA PRO A 149 4.30 5.42 6.47
C PRO A 149 5.22 4.19 6.41
N TYR A 150 6.16 4.16 5.47
CA TYR A 150 7.10 3.05 5.31
C TYR A 150 8.18 3.04 6.39
N LEU A 151 8.68 4.21 6.78
CA LEU A 151 9.64 4.35 7.89
C LEU A 151 9.02 3.90 9.21
N GLN A 152 7.78 4.32 9.49
CA GLN A 152 7.04 3.92 10.69
C GLN A 152 6.80 2.40 10.71
N ALA A 153 6.48 1.79 9.57
CA ALA A 153 6.30 0.35 9.47
C ALA A 153 7.60 -0.41 9.75
N ALA A 154 8.73 0.03 9.19
CA ALA A 154 10.03 -0.60 9.43
C ALA A 154 10.46 -0.45 10.90
N GLU A 155 10.26 0.72 11.52
CA GLU A 155 10.51 0.96 12.94
C GLU A 155 9.67 0.03 13.82
N ALA A 156 8.36 -0.06 13.56
CA ALA A 156 7.45 -0.92 14.32
C ALA A 156 7.79 -2.41 14.17
N LEU A 157 8.31 -2.84 13.02
CA LEU A 157 8.84 -4.18 12.80
C LEU A 157 10.21 -4.40 13.45
N GLY A 158 10.91 -3.35 13.85
CA GLY A 158 12.27 -3.43 14.36
C GLY A 158 13.29 -3.87 13.32
N VAL A 159 13.18 -3.34 12.07
CA VAL A 159 14.07 -3.62 10.95
C VAL A 159 14.65 -2.32 10.37
N ASP A 160 15.81 -2.41 9.73
CA ASP A 160 16.31 -1.32 8.91
C ASP A 160 15.47 -1.22 7.62
N ILE A 161 15.00 -0.04 7.28
CA ILE A 161 14.20 0.17 6.05
C ILE A 161 14.95 -0.29 4.80
N ARG A 162 16.28 -0.22 4.78
CA ARG A 162 17.13 -0.67 3.68
C ARG A 162 17.18 -2.20 3.53
N ASP A 163 16.77 -2.93 4.56
CA ASP A 163 16.62 -4.39 4.55
C ASP A 163 15.16 -4.80 4.26
N SER A 164 14.37 -3.85 3.73
CA SER A 164 12.96 -4.03 3.42
C SER A 164 12.68 -3.81 1.93
N LEU A 165 11.61 -4.45 1.46
CA LEU A 165 11.06 -4.25 0.13
C LEU A 165 9.61 -3.77 0.24
N ALA A 166 9.26 -2.69 -0.46
CA ALA A 166 7.89 -2.18 -0.53
C ALA A 166 7.23 -2.57 -1.86
N ILE A 167 5.97 -3.03 -1.81
CA ILE A 167 5.17 -3.37 -2.98
C ILE A 167 4.04 -2.36 -3.11
N GLU A 168 3.87 -1.79 -4.32
CA GLU A 168 3.00 -0.65 -4.60
C GLU A 168 2.40 -0.70 -6.00
N ASP A 169 1.21 -0.10 -6.17
CA ASP A 169 0.54 0.03 -7.46
C ASP A 169 0.37 1.48 -7.93
N SER A 170 0.64 2.45 -7.05
CA SER A 170 0.38 3.87 -7.30
C SER A 170 1.66 4.71 -7.41
N PRO A 171 1.64 5.82 -8.19
CA PRO A 171 2.78 6.73 -8.28
C PRO A 171 3.15 7.38 -6.94
N ASN A 172 2.18 7.76 -6.11
CA ASN A 172 2.44 8.36 -4.80
C ASN A 172 3.03 7.35 -3.81
N GLY A 173 2.50 6.14 -3.80
CA GLY A 173 3.02 5.08 -2.97
C GLY A 173 4.43 4.68 -3.36
N LEU A 174 4.74 4.54 -4.66
CA LEU A 174 6.10 4.28 -5.11
C LEU A 174 7.07 5.40 -4.73
N ARG A 175 6.68 6.68 -4.88
CA ARG A 175 7.52 7.80 -4.42
C ARG A 175 7.80 7.73 -2.93
N SER A 176 6.79 7.37 -2.13
CA SER A 176 6.93 7.16 -0.68
C SER A 176 7.92 6.04 -0.37
N ALA A 177 7.77 4.88 -1.02
CA ALA A 177 8.66 3.73 -0.88
C ALA A 177 10.10 4.06 -1.26
N ILE A 178 10.31 4.72 -2.40
CA ILE A 178 11.63 5.17 -2.87
C ILE A 178 12.25 6.16 -1.86
N ALA A 179 11.49 7.16 -1.43
CA ALA A 179 11.96 8.19 -0.50
C ALA A 179 12.30 7.61 0.88
N SER A 180 11.69 6.49 1.29
CA SER A 180 11.99 5.79 2.55
C SER A 180 13.34 5.06 2.52
N GLY A 181 13.84 4.72 1.33
CA GLY A 181 15.06 3.92 1.15
C GLY A 181 14.81 2.41 1.10
N ALA A 182 13.57 1.95 1.08
CA ALA A 182 13.22 0.56 0.80
C ALA A 182 13.49 0.22 -0.67
N VAL A 183 13.77 -1.06 -0.97
CA VAL A 183 13.68 -1.52 -2.36
C VAL A 183 12.22 -1.47 -2.78
N SER A 184 11.93 -0.78 -3.89
CA SER A 184 10.55 -0.54 -4.34
C SER A 184 10.19 -1.39 -5.55
N LEU A 185 9.10 -2.13 -5.44
CA LEU A 185 8.50 -2.93 -6.49
C LEU A 185 7.14 -2.33 -6.87
N GLY A 186 6.98 -1.93 -8.12
CA GLY A 186 5.68 -1.52 -8.66
C GLY A 186 4.94 -2.68 -9.31
N VAL A 187 3.64 -2.79 -9.02
CA VAL A 187 2.73 -3.77 -9.62
C VAL A 187 1.48 -3.04 -10.12
N PRO A 188 1.55 -2.38 -11.29
CA PRO A 188 0.51 -1.47 -11.76
C PRO A 188 -0.86 -2.15 -11.85
N LEU A 189 -1.92 -1.41 -11.53
CA LEU A 189 -3.31 -1.81 -11.70
C LEU A 189 -4.06 -0.80 -12.58
N MET A 190 -4.42 0.35 -12.02
CA MET A 190 -5.27 1.34 -12.69
C MET A 190 -4.48 2.42 -13.42
N VAL A 191 -3.27 2.72 -12.95
CA VAL A 191 -2.42 3.80 -13.48
C VAL A 191 -1.04 3.29 -13.86
N PRO A 192 -0.41 3.84 -14.92
CA PRO A 192 0.94 3.45 -15.30
C PRO A 192 1.98 3.91 -14.29
N LEU A 193 3.02 3.11 -14.07
CA LEU A 193 4.10 3.37 -13.11
C LEU A 193 5.45 3.64 -13.78
N GLU A 194 5.49 3.59 -15.12
CA GLU A 194 6.71 3.87 -15.88
C GLU A 194 7.18 5.30 -15.61
N GLY A 195 8.49 5.45 -15.38
CA GLY A 195 9.10 6.76 -15.12
C GLY A 195 9.01 7.26 -13.68
N VAL A 196 8.33 6.55 -12.77
CA VAL A 196 8.30 6.91 -11.34
C VAL A 196 9.66 6.64 -10.67
N GLY A 197 10.41 5.63 -11.16
CA GLY A 197 11.76 5.33 -10.66
C GLY A 197 11.80 4.13 -9.70
N ALA A 198 10.81 3.24 -9.74
CA ALA A 198 10.84 1.98 -8.98
C ALA A 198 12.06 1.12 -9.35
N HIS A 199 12.56 0.34 -8.39
CA HIS A 199 13.66 -0.59 -8.63
C HIS A 199 13.25 -1.72 -9.58
N ALA A 200 11.98 -2.13 -9.55
CA ALA A 200 11.41 -3.07 -10.51
C ALA A 200 9.93 -2.79 -10.75
N LEU A 201 9.44 -3.22 -11.92
CA LEU A 201 8.02 -3.28 -12.25
C LEU A 201 7.68 -4.72 -12.62
N TRP A 202 6.66 -5.29 -11.96
CA TRP A 202 6.10 -6.58 -12.32
C TRP A 202 4.65 -6.40 -12.78
N SER A 203 4.25 -7.13 -13.81
CA SER A 203 2.88 -7.08 -14.32
C SER A 203 1.88 -7.77 -13.38
N SER A 204 2.35 -8.68 -12.52
CA SER A 204 1.53 -9.45 -11.57
C SER A 204 2.41 -10.05 -10.46
N LEU A 205 1.79 -10.37 -9.32
CA LEU A 205 2.39 -11.18 -8.26
C LEU A 205 2.11 -12.68 -8.45
N GLU A 206 1.34 -13.07 -9.46
CA GLU A 206 0.99 -14.46 -9.72
C GLU A 206 2.23 -15.32 -9.98
N GLY A 207 2.33 -16.43 -9.23
CA GLY A 207 3.48 -17.34 -9.28
C GLY A 207 4.78 -16.80 -8.67
N ARG A 208 4.77 -15.61 -8.07
CA ARG A 208 5.94 -15.03 -7.39
C ARG A 208 6.11 -15.63 -6.00
N THR A 209 7.36 -15.69 -5.56
CA THR A 209 7.78 -16.31 -4.30
C THR A 209 8.63 -15.38 -3.44
N ALA A 210 8.81 -15.72 -2.18
CA ALA A 210 9.76 -15.04 -1.29
C ALA A 210 11.19 -15.05 -1.86
N ALA A 211 11.56 -16.08 -2.61
CA ALA A 211 12.86 -16.16 -3.26
C ALA A 211 13.01 -15.11 -4.38
N ASP A 212 11.96 -14.82 -5.14
CA ASP A 212 11.97 -13.78 -6.17
C ASP A 212 12.15 -12.39 -5.53
N LEU A 213 11.47 -12.12 -4.42
CA LEU A 213 11.61 -10.84 -3.69
C LEU A 213 13.00 -10.70 -3.05
N ARG A 214 13.57 -11.79 -2.52
CA ARG A 214 14.96 -11.78 -2.02
C ARG A 214 15.94 -11.49 -3.14
N ALA A 215 15.80 -12.13 -4.28
CA ALA A 215 16.66 -11.88 -5.44
C ALA A 215 16.56 -10.42 -5.92
N LEU A 216 15.36 -9.85 -5.92
CA LEU A 216 15.16 -8.44 -6.26
C LEU A 216 15.82 -7.52 -5.23
N HIS A 217 15.64 -7.79 -3.94
CA HIS A 217 16.26 -7.01 -2.86
C HIS A 217 17.79 -7.05 -2.95
N ASP A 218 18.37 -8.25 -3.11
CA ASP A 218 19.83 -8.44 -3.20
C ASP A 218 20.44 -7.73 -4.41
N ALA A 219 19.71 -7.65 -5.52
CA ALA A 219 20.15 -6.96 -6.73
C ALA A 219 20.26 -5.43 -6.56
N HIS A 220 19.49 -4.86 -5.63
CA HIS A 220 19.39 -3.41 -5.42
C HIS A 220 19.96 -2.91 -4.08
N THR A 221 20.38 -3.84 -3.19
CA THR A 221 20.98 -3.47 -1.92
C THR A 221 22.51 -3.64 -2.00
N PRO A 222 23.31 -2.56 -1.80
CA PRO A 222 24.76 -2.67 -1.78
C PRO A 222 25.23 -3.63 -0.69
N THR A 223 26.18 -4.50 -1.02
CA THR A 223 26.82 -5.36 -0.02
C THR A 223 27.46 -4.50 1.07
N ARG A 224 26.94 -4.54 2.29
CA ARG A 224 27.54 -3.84 3.43
C ARG A 224 28.89 -4.46 3.76
N LEU A 225 29.94 -3.66 3.74
CA LEU A 225 31.21 -4.04 4.33
C LEU A 225 31.01 -4.18 5.86
N PRO A 226 31.59 -5.21 6.48
CA PRO A 226 31.52 -5.34 7.95
C PRO A 226 32.10 -4.07 8.57
N GLU A 227 31.34 -3.47 9.49
CA GLU A 227 31.86 -2.37 10.31
C GLU A 227 33.13 -2.86 11.00
N THR A 228 34.26 -2.27 10.67
CA THR A 228 35.52 -2.47 11.38
C THR A 228 35.26 -1.97 12.79
N ARG A 229 35.08 -2.89 13.75
CA ARG A 229 35.10 -2.53 15.16
C ARG A 229 36.47 -1.90 15.44
N VAL A 230 36.48 -0.57 15.50
CA VAL A 230 37.60 0.14 16.10
C VAL A 230 37.47 -0.14 17.61
N ASN A 231 38.26 -1.08 18.08
CA ASN A 231 38.41 -1.29 19.51
C ASN A 231 39.19 -0.07 20.10
N PRO A 232 38.70 0.55 21.16
CA PRO A 232 39.39 1.65 21.83
C PRO A 232 40.73 1.24 22.49
#